data_11feec680e5fb5cc8c0efedb89d61652
#
_entry.id   11feec680e5fb5cc8c0efedb89d61652
#
_cell.length_a   1.000
_cell.length_b   1.000
_cell.length_c   1.000
_cell.angle_alpha   90.00
_cell.angle_beta   90.00
_cell.angle_gamma   90.00
#
_symmetry.space_group_name_H-M   'P 1'
#
loop_
_entity.id
_entity.type
_entity.pdbx_description
1 polymer ?
#
loop_
_entity_poly.entity_id
_entity_poly.type
_entity_poly.pdbx_seq_one_letter_code
_entity_poly.pdbx_strand_id
1 'polypeptide(L)'
;MQWHCLPFEQLTTHQLYDLLKVRVDVFVVEQNCPYHELDEHDRHPDTQHLLAYDNDQLVAYLRLLPPGVTYDNVSIGRVLTTGHARGKGLGHKLLTRALDAAQVQWPDQTIDIGAQDHLQEYYKGYGFNAISDMYLEDDIPHIDMRLEKAITR
;
A
#
# COMPACT_ATOMS: atom_id res chain seq x y z
N MET A 1 -4.78 -3.33 -19.02
CA MET A 1 -4.23 -3.45 -17.65
C MET A 1 -5.05 -4.46 -16.86
N GLN A 2 -4.40 -5.36 -16.17
CA GLN A 2 -5.06 -6.37 -15.36
C GLN A 2 -4.81 -6.11 -13.88
N TRP A 3 -5.88 -6.15 -13.09
CA TRP A 3 -5.85 -5.91 -11.65
C TRP A 3 -6.19 -7.18 -10.89
N HIS A 4 -5.44 -7.46 -9.83
CA HIS A 4 -5.68 -8.59 -8.93
C HIS A 4 -5.62 -8.11 -7.49
N CYS A 5 -6.56 -8.56 -6.67
CA CYS A 5 -6.56 -8.30 -5.22
C CYS A 5 -6.72 -9.65 -4.52
N LEU A 6 -5.63 -10.18 -3.98
CA LEU A 6 -5.56 -11.58 -3.56
C LEU A 6 -4.91 -11.73 -2.19
N PRO A 7 -5.40 -12.65 -1.34
CA PRO A 7 -4.66 -13.06 -0.15
C PRO A 7 -3.42 -13.88 -0.56
N PHE A 8 -2.47 -14.00 0.36
CA PHE A 8 -1.21 -14.70 0.12
C PHE A 8 -1.41 -16.09 -0.49
N GLU A 9 -2.36 -16.85 0.07
CA GLU A 9 -2.58 -18.25 -0.35
C GLU A 9 -3.10 -18.37 -1.78
N GLN A 10 -3.65 -17.32 -2.37
CA GLN A 10 -4.14 -17.32 -3.74
C GLN A 10 -3.17 -16.72 -4.75
N LEU A 11 -2.05 -16.18 -4.29
CA LEU A 11 -1.00 -15.70 -5.20
C LEU A 11 -0.35 -16.89 -5.91
N THR A 12 -0.11 -16.73 -7.22
CA THR A 12 0.73 -17.69 -7.93
C THR A 12 2.19 -17.46 -7.53
N THR A 13 3.03 -18.45 -7.77
CA THR A 13 4.47 -18.32 -7.54
C THR A 13 5.04 -17.13 -8.31
N HIS A 14 4.58 -16.93 -9.55
CA HIS A 14 5.03 -15.80 -10.37
C HIS A 14 4.59 -14.45 -9.80
N GLN A 15 3.34 -14.35 -9.36
CA GLN A 15 2.84 -13.12 -8.74
C GLN A 15 3.61 -12.79 -7.46
N LEU A 16 3.87 -13.80 -6.63
CA LEU A 16 4.64 -13.60 -5.40
C LEU A 16 6.06 -13.12 -5.71
N TYR A 17 6.73 -13.75 -6.65
CA TYR A 17 8.07 -13.33 -7.06
C TYR A 17 8.06 -11.91 -7.59
N ASP A 18 7.11 -11.59 -8.47
CA ASP A 18 7.00 -10.26 -9.07
C ASP A 18 6.80 -9.17 -8.03
N LEU A 19 5.86 -9.38 -7.09
CA LEU A 19 5.59 -8.34 -6.08
C LEU A 19 6.77 -8.14 -5.14
N LEU A 20 7.46 -9.20 -4.75
CA LEU A 20 8.64 -9.08 -3.89
C LEU A 20 9.78 -8.38 -4.63
N LYS A 21 9.99 -8.70 -5.89
CA LYS A 21 11.03 -8.08 -6.70
C LYS A 21 10.81 -6.57 -6.85
N VAL A 22 9.61 -6.13 -7.23
CA VAL A 22 9.37 -4.70 -7.40
C VAL A 22 9.43 -3.96 -6.05
N ARG A 23 9.02 -4.57 -4.96
CA ARG A 23 9.15 -3.98 -3.62
C ARG A 23 10.60 -3.76 -3.25
N VAL A 24 11.45 -4.74 -3.47
CA VAL A 24 12.89 -4.59 -3.21
C VAL A 24 13.50 -3.57 -4.15
N ASP A 25 13.18 -3.59 -5.44
CA ASP A 25 13.69 -2.64 -6.42
C ASP A 25 13.35 -1.18 -6.03
N VAL A 26 12.12 -0.93 -5.58
CA VAL A 26 11.68 0.44 -5.24
C VAL A 26 12.13 0.85 -3.84
N PHE A 27 11.86 0.05 -2.83
CA PHE A 27 12.04 0.48 -1.45
C PHE A 27 13.46 0.27 -0.93
N VAL A 28 14.19 -0.69 -1.44
CA VAL A 28 15.57 -0.96 -1.00
C VAL A 28 16.58 -0.37 -1.99
N VAL A 29 16.49 -0.73 -3.26
CA VAL A 29 17.50 -0.34 -4.25
C VAL A 29 17.32 1.11 -4.68
N GLU A 30 16.15 1.49 -5.18
CA GLU A 30 15.89 2.83 -5.70
C GLU A 30 16.00 3.90 -4.61
N GLN A 31 15.47 3.62 -3.40
CA GLN A 31 15.54 4.54 -2.26
C GLN A 31 16.87 4.46 -1.50
N ASN A 32 17.76 3.57 -1.89
CA ASN A 32 19.05 3.35 -1.24
C ASN A 32 18.89 3.17 0.27
N CYS A 33 17.96 2.31 0.66
CA CYS A 33 17.57 2.10 2.06
C CYS A 33 17.63 0.60 2.41
N PRO A 34 18.77 0.12 2.95
CA PRO A 34 18.87 -1.30 3.32
C PRO A 34 18.07 -1.56 4.58
N TYR A 35 17.03 -2.38 4.48
CA TYR A 35 16.20 -2.82 5.60
C TYR A 35 15.50 -4.12 5.23
N HIS A 36 14.84 -4.73 6.22
CA HIS A 36 14.12 -5.99 6.00
C HIS A 36 12.76 -5.72 5.35
N GLU A 37 12.74 -5.71 4.02
CA GLU A 37 11.52 -5.41 3.24
C GLU A 37 10.44 -6.47 3.43
N LEU A 38 10.81 -7.75 3.51
CA LEU A 38 9.86 -8.83 3.74
C LEU A 38 9.57 -8.97 5.23
N ASP A 39 8.28 -9.08 5.56
CA ASP A 39 7.81 -9.31 6.92
C ASP A 39 6.70 -10.36 6.93
N GLU A 40 6.31 -10.82 8.13
CA GLU A 40 5.29 -11.85 8.26
C GLU A 40 3.88 -11.37 7.96
N HIS A 41 3.67 -10.05 7.89
CA HIS A 41 2.36 -9.50 7.55
C HIS A 41 1.94 -9.86 6.12
N ASP A 42 2.90 -10.11 5.24
CA ASP A 42 2.60 -10.57 3.87
C ASP A 42 1.85 -11.90 3.86
N ARG A 43 2.09 -12.76 4.84
CA ARG A 43 1.50 -14.11 4.94
C ARG A 43 0.27 -14.17 5.83
N HIS A 44 -0.12 -13.06 6.46
CA HIS A 44 -1.33 -13.03 7.26
C HIS A 44 -2.54 -13.38 6.39
N PRO A 45 -3.44 -14.29 6.86
CA PRO A 45 -4.56 -14.77 6.04
C PRO A 45 -5.48 -13.68 5.50
N ASP A 46 -5.61 -12.58 6.22
CA ASP A 46 -6.52 -11.48 5.86
C ASP A 46 -5.82 -10.33 5.13
N THR A 47 -4.51 -10.39 4.95
CA THR A 47 -3.79 -9.40 4.13
C THR A 47 -4.18 -9.56 2.67
N GLN A 48 -4.47 -8.45 2.01
CA GLN A 48 -4.80 -8.44 0.59
C GLN A 48 -3.66 -7.79 -0.20
N HIS A 49 -3.19 -8.47 -1.24
CA HIS A 49 -2.17 -7.94 -2.15
C HIS A 49 -2.86 -7.42 -3.40
N LEU A 50 -2.70 -6.14 -3.69
CA LEU A 50 -3.27 -5.50 -4.88
C LEU A 50 -2.18 -5.31 -5.91
N LEU A 51 -2.34 -5.94 -7.06
CA LEU A 51 -1.36 -5.97 -8.14
C LEU A 51 -1.98 -5.43 -9.43
N ALA A 52 -1.23 -4.62 -10.15
CA ALA A 52 -1.61 -4.17 -11.49
C ALA A 52 -0.54 -4.58 -12.50
N TYR A 53 -0.97 -5.33 -13.51
CA TYR A 53 -0.11 -5.80 -14.60
C TYR A 53 -0.44 -5.06 -15.90
N ASP A 54 0.58 -4.69 -16.62
CA ASP A 54 0.49 -4.13 -17.97
C ASP A 54 1.44 -4.91 -18.88
N ASN A 55 0.90 -5.59 -19.92
CA ASN A 55 1.66 -6.46 -20.82
C ASN A 55 2.54 -7.46 -20.04
N ASP A 56 1.93 -8.16 -19.08
CA ASP A 56 2.57 -9.17 -18.23
C ASP A 56 3.69 -8.64 -17.32
N GLN A 57 3.81 -7.32 -17.18
CA GLN A 57 4.74 -6.70 -16.22
C GLN A 57 3.96 -6.09 -15.06
N LEU A 58 4.40 -6.37 -13.84
CA LEU A 58 3.85 -5.74 -12.66
C LEU A 58 4.30 -4.27 -12.61
N VAL A 59 3.34 -3.35 -12.66
CA VAL A 59 3.61 -1.91 -12.74
C VAL A 59 3.16 -1.13 -11.51
N ALA A 60 2.28 -1.70 -10.69
CA ALA A 60 1.83 -1.07 -9.44
C ALA A 60 1.47 -2.14 -8.41
N TYR A 61 1.66 -1.80 -7.15
CA TYR A 61 1.41 -2.70 -6.03
C TYR A 61 1.11 -1.92 -4.76
N LEU A 62 0.25 -2.47 -3.92
CA LEU A 62 0.17 -2.14 -2.50
C LEU A 62 -0.38 -3.34 -1.74
N ARG A 63 -0.23 -3.30 -0.40
CA ARG A 63 -0.89 -4.29 0.45
C ARG A 63 -1.88 -3.62 1.40
N LEU A 64 -2.96 -4.33 1.65
CA LEU A 64 -4.00 -3.96 2.61
C LEU A 64 -3.88 -4.88 3.82
N LEU A 65 -3.73 -4.32 4.99
CA LEU A 65 -3.58 -5.08 6.23
C LEU A 65 -4.84 -4.96 7.09
N PRO A 66 -5.27 -6.08 7.72
CA PRO A 66 -6.43 -6.05 8.58
C PRO A 66 -6.19 -5.23 9.85
N PRO A 67 -7.26 -4.85 10.57
CA PRO A 67 -7.11 -4.17 11.85
C PRO A 67 -6.27 -4.98 12.84
N GLY A 68 -5.44 -4.29 13.62
CA GLY A 68 -4.67 -4.91 14.69
C GLY A 68 -3.35 -5.55 14.28
N VAL A 69 -2.91 -5.37 13.03
CA VAL A 69 -1.63 -5.91 12.56
C VAL A 69 -0.53 -4.85 12.71
N THR A 70 -0.53 -3.82 11.90
CA THR A 70 0.44 -2.71 12.01
C THR A 70 -0.13 -1.55 12.81
N TYR A 71 -1.40 -1.30 12.62
CA TYR A 71 -2.17 -0.27 13.31
C TYR A 71 -3.43 -0.90 13.90
N ASP A 72 -4.07 -0.21 14.83
CA ASP A 72 -5.35 -0.68 15.39
C ASP A 72 -6.44 -0.75 14.32
N ASN A 73 -6.35 0.07 13.30
CA ASN A 73 -7.28 0.11 12.18
C ASN A 73 -6.71 -0.61 10.94
N VAL A 74 -7.54 -0.74 9.91
CA VAL A 74 -7.08 -1.19 8.59
C VAL A 74 -5.93 -0.29 8.14
N SER A 75 -4.94 -0.86 7.46
CA SER A 75 -3.84 -0.06 6.94
C SER A 75 -3.51 -0.41 5.50
N ILE A 76 -2.90 0.54 4.80
CA ILE A 76 -2.38 0.39 3.45
C ILE A 76 -0.89 0.66 3.53
N GLY A 77 -0.09 -0.21 2.93
CA GLY A 77 1.35 -0.04 2.92
C GLY A 77 2.00 -0.58 1.66
N ARG A 78 3.30 -0.36 1.55
CA ARG A 78 4.11 -0.80 0.40
C ARG A 78 3.55 -0.29 -0.92
N VAL A 79 3.04 0.94 -0.93
CA VAL A 79 2.45 1.58 -2.12
C VAL A 79 3.55 1.93 -3.11
N LEU A 80 3.48 1.39 -4.31
CA LEU A 80 4.48 1.69 -5.34
C LEU A 80 3.89 1.68 -6.74
N THR A 81 4.53 2.46 -7.62
CA THR A 81 4.44 2.30 -9.07
C THR A 81 5.86 2.18 -9.60
N THR A 82 6.06 1.39 -10.67
CA THR A 82 7.39 1.22 -11.26
C THR A 82 7.80 2.48 -12.03
N GLY A 83 9.12 2.71 -12.14
CA GLY A 83 9.66 3.95 -12.72
C GLY A 83 9.08 4.30 -14.08
N HIS A 84 9.00 3.32 -14.99
CA HIS A 84 8.52 3.56 -16.36
C HIS A 84 7.00 3.79 -16.43
N ALA A 85 6.25 3.43 -15.40
CA ALA A 85 4.79 3.60 -15.35
C ALA A 85 4.36 4.85 -14.59
N ARG A 86 5.29 5.58 -13.99
CA ARG A 86 5.00 6.79 -13.21
C ARG A 86 4.57 7.95 -14.11
N GLY A 87 3.81 8.89 -13.54
CA GLY A 87 3.39 10.10 -14.23
C GLY A 87 2.18 9.94 -15.16
N LYS A 88 1.51 8.79 -15.12
CA LYS A 88 0.36 8.49 -15.99
C LYS A 88 -0.95 8.29 -15.21
N GLY A 89 -1.01 8.76 -13.97
CA GLY A 89 -2.20 8.61 -13.14
C GLY A 89 -2.39 7.21 -12.56
N LEU A 90 -1.41 6.33 -12.69
CA LEU A 90 -1.51 4.95 -12.20
C LEU A 90 -1.60 4.88 -10.69
N GLY A 91 -0.86 5.73 -9.97
CA GLY A 91 -0.94 5.83 -8.52
C GLY A 91 -2.34 6.19 -8.03
N HIS A 92 -3.03 7.08 -8.73
CA HIS A 92 -4.42 7.42 -8.43
C HIS A 92 -5.35 6.23 -8.60
N LYS A 93 -5.21 5.50 -9.71
CA LYS A 93 -6.01 4.28 -9.95
C LYS A 93 -5.73 3.23 -8.88
N LEU A 94 -4.47 3.04 -8.53
CA LEU A 94 -4.06 2.09 -7.50
C LEU A 94 -4.72 2.39 -6.15
N LEU A 95 -4.62 3.64 -5.70
CA LEU A 95 -5.16 4.03 -4.39
C LEU A 95 -6.70 4.00 -4.40
N THR A 96 -7.34 4.43 -5.47
CA THR A 96 -8.79 4.35 -5.61
C THR A 96 -9.27 2.90 -5.49
N ARG A 97 -8.61 1.97 -6.18
CA ARG A 97 -8.96 0.55 -6.09
C ARG A 97 -8.69 -0.02 -4.70
N ALA A 98 -7.64 0.45 -4.03
CA ALA A 98 -7.35 0.02 -2.66
C ALA A 98 -8.46 0.44 -1.69
N LEU A 99 -8.95 1.67 -1.81
CA LEU A 99 -10.04 2.15 -0.97
C LEU A 99 -11.33 1.38 -1.23
N ASP A 100 -11.63 1.06 -2.49
CA ASP A 100 -12.78 0.21 -2.84
C ASP A 100 -12.63 -1.21 -2.27
N ALA A 101 -11.45 -1.80 -2.40
CA ALA A 101 -11.17 -3.14 -1.88
C ALA A 101 -11.27 -3.16 -0.34
N ALA A 102 -10.78 -2.13 0.34
CA ALA A 102 -10.90 -2.01 1.78
C ALA A 102 -12.36 -1.92 2.22
N GLN A 103 -13.20 -1.19 1.47
CA GLN A 103 -14.62 -1.08 1.76
C GLN A 103 -15.35 -2.43 1.60
N VAL A 104 -14.95 -3.22 0.62
CA VAL A 104 -15.51 -4.56 0.42
C VAL A 104 -15.09 -5.51 1.53
N GLN A 105 -13.80 -5.53 1.86
CA GLN A 105 -13.23 -6.47 2.84
C GLN A 105 -13.57 -6.08 4.28
N TRP A 106 -13.52 -4.78 4.60
CA TRP A 106 -13.75 -4.24 5.94
C TRP A 106 -14.65 -3.02 5.84
N PRO A 107 -15.98 -3.22 5.70
CA PRO A 107 -16.90 -2.10 5.49
C PRO A 107 -16.84 -1.04 6.59
N ASP A 108 -16.80 0.21 6.18
CA ASP A 108 -16.88 1.40 7.06
C ASP A 108 -15.80 1.49 8.14
N GLN A 109 -14.63 0.88 7.88
CA GLN A 109 -13.50 0.93 8.80
C GLN A 109 -12.61 2.14 8.51
N THR A 110 -12.06 2.72 9.57
CA THR A 110 -11.01 3.73 9.49
C THR A 110 -9.74 3.11 8.92
N ILE A 111 -9.00 3.87 8.11
CA ILE A 111 -7.75 3.42 7.49
C ILE A 111 -6.61 4.29 7.97
N ASP A 112 -5.55 3.66 8.47
CA ASP A 112 -4.32 4.32 8.89
C ASP A 112 -3.19 3.99 7.90
N ILE A 113 -2.32 4.96 7.67
CA ILE A 113 -1.12 4.78 6.85
C ILE A 113 0.08 5.43 7.51
N GLY A 114 1.27 4.86 7.26
CA GLY A 114 2.54 5.53 7.54
C GLY A 114 3.05 6.10 6.24
N ALA A 115 2.80 7.37 5.99
CA ALA A 115 3.16 8.03 4.75
C ALA A 115 4.55 8.65 4.84
N GLN A 116 5.32 8.61 3.75
CA GLN A 116 6.51 9.45 3.66
C GLN A 116 6.08 10.92 3.76
N ASP A 117 6.81 11.71 4.54
CA ASP A 117 6.42 13.07 4.92
C ASP A 117 6.12 13.97 3.70
N HIS A 118 6.91 13.83 2.64
CA HIS A 118 6.73 14.64 1.44
C HIS A 118 5.46 14.28 0.62
N LEU A 119 4.76 13.20 0.95
CA LEU A 119 3.53 12.77 0.27
C LEU A 119 2.26 13.16 1.03
N GLN A 120 2.35 13.97 2.08
CA GLN A 120 1.17 14.37 2.87
C GLN A 120 0.07 14.98 2.02
N GLU A 121 0.42 15.95 1.16
CA GLU A 121 -0.59 16.62 0.33
C GLU A 121 -1.26 15.67 -0.65
N TYR A 122 -0.51 14.70 -1.17
CA TYR A 122 -1.06 13.65 -2.02
C TYR A 122 -2.15 12.85 -1.31
N TYR A 123 -1.85 12.38 -0.10
CA TYR A 123 -2.83 11.59 0.66
C TYR A 123 -3.97 12.43 1.20
N LYS A 124 -3.75 13.72 1.51
CA LYS A 124 -4.82 14.62 1.89
C LYS A 124 -5.89 14.73 0.80
N GLY A 125 -5.51 14.65 -0.46
CA GLY A 125 -6.44 14.65 -1.58
C GLY A 125 -7.45 13.51 -1.55
N TYR A 126 -7.16 12.42 -0.81
CA TYR A 126 -8.08 11.29 -0.62
C TYR A 126 -8.85 11.34 0.71
N GLY A 127 -8.62 12.37 1.50
CA GLY A 127 -9.29 12.55 2.79
C GLY A 127 -8.47 12.11 4.00
N PHE A 128 -7.22 11.72 3.81
CA PHE A 128 -6.32 11.40 4.92
C PHE A 128 -5.86 12.68 5.62
N ASN A 129 -5.80 12.63 6.94
CA ASN A 129 -5.29 13.73 7.77
C ASN A 129 -4.19 13.22 8.69
N ALA A 130 -3.19 14.07 8.96
CA ALA A 130 -2.09 13.73 9.85
C ALA A 130 -2.61 13.50 11.28
N ILE A 131 -2.13 12.44 11.90
CA ILE A 131 -2.49 12.08 13.29
C ILE A 131 -1.26 11.95 14.18
N SER A 132 -0.08 12.24 13.67
CA SER A 132 1.17 12.22 14.44
C SER A 132 2.08 13.36 14.00
N ASP A 133 3.13 13.59 14.78
CA ASP A 133 4.27 14.39 14.32
C ASP A 133 5.13 13.56 13.37
N MET A 134 6.02 14.22 12.63
CA MET A 134 6.99 13.56 11.77
C MET A 134 7.92 12.70 12.62
N TYR A 135 8.22 11.50 12.13
CA TYR A 135 9.20 10.59 12.74
C TYR A 135 10.06 9.99 11.63
N LEU A 136 11.21 9.43 12.03
CA LEU A 136 12.09 8.74 11.10
C LEU A 136 11.80 7.24 11.13
N GLU A 137 11.60 6.64 9.96
CA GLU A 137 11.52 5.21 9.79
C GLU A 137 12.58 4.82 8.76
N ASP A 138 13.54 4.01 9.18
CA ASP A 138 14.72 3.67 8.35
C ASP A 138 15.39 4.92 7.76
N ASP A 139 15.53 5.96 8.59
CA ASP A 139 16.11 7.28 8.27
C ASP A 139 15.31 8.09 7.22
N ILE A 140 14.10 7.67 6.88
CA ILE A 140 13.23 8.40 5.97
C ILE A 140 12.12 9.09 6.78
N PRO A 141 11.92 10.43 6.60
CA PRO A 141 10.83 11.12 7.29
C PRO A 141 9.46 10.55 6.92
N HIS A 142 8.69 10.20 7.95
CA HIS A 142 7.34 9.66 7.83
C HIS A 142 6.38 10.42 8.73
N ILE A 143 5.10 10.28 8.46
CA ILE A 143 4.02 10.79 9.30
C ILE A 143 2.85 9.81 9.22
N ASP A 144 2.20 9.57 10.35
CA ASP A 144 0.99 8.76 10.36
C ASP A 144 -0.20 9.60 9.92
N MET A 145 -1.04 9.04 9.05
CA MET A 145 -2.23 9.69 8.54
C MET A 145 -3.43 8.75 8.64
N ARG A 146 -4.60 9.35 8.75
CA ARG A 146 -5.85 8.60 8.94
C ARG A 146 -6.95 9.09 8.02
N LEU A 147 -7.62 8.14 7.39
CA LEU A 147 -8.88 8.35 6.70
C LEU A 147 -10.00 7.81 7.58
N GLU A 148 -10.73 8.70 8.22
CA GLU A 148 -11.89 8.33 9.02
C GLU A 148 -13.07 8.09 8.09
N LYS A 149 -13.68 6.90 8.21
CA LYS A 149 -14.87 6.59 7.43
C LYS A 149 -16.09 7.18 8.13
N ALA A 150 -16.79 8.05 7.42
CA ALA A 150 -18.07 8.53 7.89
C ALA A 150 -19.04 7.36 7.94
N ILE A 151 -19.77 7.25 9.06
CA ILE A 151 -20.84 6.27 9.15
C ILE A 151 -21.95 6.71 8.21
N THR A 152 -22.19 5.89 7.18
CA THR A 152 -23.27 6.15 6.23
C THR A 152 -24.60 5.87 6.92
N ARG A 153 -25.49 6.81 6.83
CA ARG A 153 -26.81 6.70 7.46
C ARG A 153 -27.91 6.59 6.45
#